data_c63e42fe9473e7c772b436b548712a68
#
_entry.id   c63e42fe9473e7c772b436b548712a68
#
_cell.length_a   1.000
_cell.length_b   1.000
_cell.length_c   1.000
_cell.angle_alpha   90.00
_cell.angle_beta   90.00
_cell.angle_gamma   90.00
#
_symmetry.space_group_name_H-M   'P 1'
#
loop_
_entity.id
_entity.type
_entity.pdbx_description
1 polymer ?
#
loop_
_entity_poly.entity_id
_entity_poly.type
_entity_poly.pdbx_seq_one_letter_code
_entity_poly.pdbx_strand_id
1 'polypeptide(L)'
;MKSSRREFIKAGAIGAAITATGMPLASQAGEKDAKETRPLDILVLGGTGFIGPHMVREALRRGHSVTLFNRGKSNNTLFPDLETIKGDRDNGLDGLKGRKWDAVIDNSGYVPRHVQDSARLLAPNVGRYIFISSVSVYADFSNPNHEDSPLATIADETVEEITGETYGALKALCEKRAAAEVDADKYAVLRPTYICGPGDHTDRFSYWPIRTRKGGEMLWPGSPNDPVQIIDVRDLANFTVDCIDREINGTYNMVNADPYNMGQLLDDSRAVTAADVNPVWIAEDYLEDNGLTSGGEFPVWSGANGYVPISTDRAVNAGMHNRPARETARDLLTWWDTLADERIATTRAGLSPEKEAEVLAAWKARST
;
A
#
# COMPACT_ATOMS: atom_id res chain seq x y z
N MET A 1 21.67 -52.16 -17.13
CA MET A 1 21.29 -52.27 -18.54
C MET A 1 20.36 -51.12 -18.89
N LYS A 2 20.78 -50.26 -19.80
CA LYS A 2 20.02 -49.12 -20.29
C LYS A 2 18.93 -49.63 -21.24
N SER A 3 17.70 -49.15 -21.14
CA SER A 3 16.73 -49.19 -22.21
C SER A 3 15.99 -47.87 -22.32
N SER A 4 15.96 -47.42 -23.53
CA SER A 4 15.76 -46.13 -24.12
C SER A 4 14.28 -45.79 -24.30
N ARG A 5 13.99 -44.48 -24.13
CA ARG A 5 12.78 -43.80 -24.63
C ARG A 5 12.77 -43.86 -26.18
N ARG A 6 11.95 -44.73 -26.78
CA ARG A 6 11.46 -44.61 -28.17
C ARG A 6 10.80 -45.93 -28.54
N GLU A 7 9.47 -45.97 -28.36
CA GLU A 7 8.58 -46.85 -29.15
C GLU A 7 7.19 -46.85 -28.49
N PHE A 8 6.34 -45.94 -28.91
CA PHE A 8 4.89 -46.14 -28.91
C PHE A 8 4.24 -45.04 -29.79
N ILE A 9 4.52 -45.11 -31.09
CA ILE A 9 3.64 -44.53 -32.11
C ILE A 9 3.55 -45.59 -33.21
N LYS A 10 2.40 -46.26 -33.33
CA LYS A 10 1.74 -46.69 -34.57
C LYS A 10 0.65 -47.73 -34.31
N ALA A 11 -0.46 -47.47 -34.99
CA ALA A 11 -1.64 -48.32 -35.20
C ALA A 11 -2.79 -48.04 -34.20
N GLY A 12 -4.01 -47.66 -34.62
CA GLY A 12 -4.70 -47.83 -35.86
C GLY A 12 -6.00 -47.04 -35.93
N ALA A 13 -6.26 -46.52 -37.09
CA ALA A 13 -7.50 -45.93 -37.46
C ALA A 13 -8.53 -47.01 -37.83
N ILE A 14 -9.74 -46.96 -37.25
CA ILE A 14 -10.97 -47.46 -37.86
C ILE A 14 -12.12 -46.56 -37.40
N GLY A 15 -12.89 -46.03 -38.35
CA GLY A 15 -13.97 -45.07 -38.13
C GLY A 15 -15.27 -45.71 -37.67
N ALA A 16 -16.09 -44.89 -37.06
CA ALA A 16 -17.55 -45.06 -37.05
C ALA A 16 -18.18 -43.67 -36.93
N ALA A 17 -18.96 -43.35 -37.94
CA ALA A 17 -19.82 -42.18 -37.97
C ALA A 17 -21.00 -42.38 -37.02
N ILE A 18 -21.26 -41.42 -36.14
CA ILE A 18 -22.52 -41.27 -35.43
C ILE A 18 -22.91 -39.77 -35.41
N THR A 19 -24.13 -39.60 -35.80
CA THR A 19 -24.95 -38.40 -36.09
C THR A 19 -24.89 -37.31 -35.00
N ALA A 20 -24.94 -36.09 -35.51
CA ALA A 20 -25.09 -34.85 -34.81
C ALA A 20 -26.38 -34.76 -33.99
N THR A 21 -26.26 -34.37 -32.71
CA THR A 21 -27.31 -33.67 -31.97
C THR A 21 -26.62 -32.63 -31.05
N GLY A 22 -26.98 -31.39 -31.33
CA GLY A 22 -26.96 -30.16 -30.53
C GLY A 22 -26.03 -30.07 -29.31
N MET A 23 -24.83 -29.51 -29.50
CA MET A 23 -24.08 -28.88 -28.38
C MET A 23 -24.40 -27.36 -28.41
N PRO A 24 -24.70 -26.76 -27.22
CA PRO A 24 -24.79 -25.32 -27.16
C PRO A 24 -23.40 -24.70 -27.40
N LEU A 25 -23.35 -23.69 -28.25
CA LEU A 25 -22.18 -22.84 -28.42
C LEU A 25 -21.74 -22.34 -27.03
N ALA A 26 -20.54 -22.74 -26.60
CA ALA A 26 -19.85 -22.02 -25.58
C ALA A 26 -19.63 -20.59 -26.09
N SER A 27 -20.28 -19.65 -25.43
CA SER A 27 -20.03 -18.23 -25.58
C SER A 27 -18.53 -18.01 -25.34
N GLN A 28 -17.78 -17.71 -26.38
CA GLN A 28 -16.49 -17.06 -26.26
C GLN A 28 -16.80 -15.71 -25.59
N ALA A 29 -16.56 -15.64 -24.27
CA ALA A 29 -16.37 -14.36 -23.62
C ALA A 29 -15.17 -13.74 -24.33
N GLY A 30 -15.45 -12.73 -25.14
CA GLY A 30 -14.43 -12.01 -25.88
C GLY A 30 -13.39 -11.49 -24.90
N GLU A 31 -12.13 -11.86 -25.12
CA GLU A 31 -11.01 -11.02 -24.71
C GLU A 31 -11.34 -9.63 -25.24
N LYS A 32 -11.72 -8.74 -24.34
CA LYS A 32 -11.76 -7.32 -24.64
C LYS A 32 -10.35 -6.97 -25.06
N ASP A 33 -10.17 -6.62 -26.32
CA ASP A 33 -8.95 -6.07 -26.86
C ASP A 33 -8.35 -5.11 -25.84
N ALA A 34 -7.21 -5.48 -25.28
CA ALA A 34 -6.39 -4.56 -24.52
C ALA A 34 -6.03 -3.46 -25.52
N LYS A 35 -6.68 -2.32 -25.39
CA LYS A 35 -6.37 -1.12 -26.16
C LYS A 35 -4.87 -0.91 -25.97
N GLU A 36 -4.06 -1.05 -27.01
CA GLU A 36 -2.66 -0.68 -26.98
C GLU A 36 -2.59 0.75 -26.46
N THR A 37 -2.30 0.92 -25.19
CA THR A 37 -2.21 2.25 -24.60
C THR A 37 -0.94 2.88 -25.16
N ARG A 38 -1.07 4.03 -25.83
CA ARG A 38 0.09 4.80 -26.23
C ARG A 38 0.92 5.12 -24.98
N PRO A 39 2.26 5.20 -25.13
CA PRO A 39 3.07 5.74 -24.04
C PRO A 39 2.55 7.10 -23.58
N LEU A 40 2.40 7.28 -22.28
CA LEU A 40 1.92 8.51 -21.65
C LEU A 40 3.09 9.22 -20.96
N ASP A 41 3.04 10.54 -20.91
CA ASP A 41 3.98 11.36 -20.15
C ASP A 41 3.41 11.60 -18.76
N ILE A 42 4.05 11.05 -17.72
CA ILE A 42 3.58 11.09 -16.33
C ILE A 42 4.52 11.92 -15.47
N LEU A 43 3.97 12.93 -14.77
CA LEU A 43 4.67 13.67 -13.74
C LEU A 43 4.45 12.99 -12.38
N VAL A 44 5.52 12.73 -11.63
CA VAL A 44 5.43 12.21 -10.26
C VAL A 44 5.94 13.24 -9.27
N LEU A 45 5.05 13.77 -8.43
CA LEU A 45 5.41 14.66 -7.32
C LEU A 45 5.84 13.80 -6.12
N GLY A 46 7.17 13.69 -5.87
CA GLY A 46 7.71 12.88 -4.77
C GLY A 46 8.09 11.45 -5.15
N GLY A 47 8.70 11.22 -6.30
CA GLY A 47 9.03 9.89 -6.84
C GLY A 47 10.17 9.12 -6.16
N THR A 48 10.84 9.64 -5.13
CA THR A 48 12.08 9.05 -4.57
C THR A 48 12.01 8.64 -3.09
N GLY A 49 10.82 8.75 -2.45
CA GLY A 49 10.57 8.24 -1.10
C GLY A 49 10.24 6.74 -1.11
N PHE A 50 9.40 6.29 -0.18
CA PHE A 50 9.00 4.87 -0.07
C PHE A 50 8.07 4.45 -1.22
N ILE A 51 6.93 5.13 -1.36
CA ILE A 51 5.86 4.74 -2.29
C ILE A 51 6.22 5.09 -3.74
N GLY A 52 6.79 6.28 -3.92
CA GLY A 52 7.11 6.85 -5.24
C GLY A 52 7.91 5.94 -6.15
N PRO A 53 8.99 5.28 -5.68
CA PRO A 53 9.77 4.37 -6.53
C PRO A 53 8.99 3.20 -7.11
N HIS A 54 7.98 2.70 -6.41
CA HIS A 54 7.13 1.63 -6.93
C HIS A 54 6.19 2.15 -8.02
N MET A 55 5.61 3.33 -7.86
CA MET A 55 4.78 3.99 -8.89
C MET A 55 5.60 4.31 -10.15
N VAL A 56 6.81 4.84 -9.96
CA VAL A 56 7.73 5.13 -11.08
C VAL A 56 8.09 3.85 -11.83
N ARG A 57 8.50 2.80 -11.13
CA ARG A 57 8.84 1.51 -11.78
C ARG A 57 7.65 0.90 -12.50
N GLU A 58 6.45 0.98 -11.92
CA GLU A 58 5.25 0.44 -12.55
C GLU A 58 4.87 1.22 -13.80
N ALA A 59 4.93 2.55 -13.78
CA ALA A 59 4.69 3.38 -14.96
C ALA A 59 5.72 3.07 -16.09
N LEU A 60 7.00 2.98 -15.76
CA LEU A 60 8.05 2.60 -16.70
C LEU A 60 7.85 1.19 -17.25
N ARG A 61 7.47 0.22 -16.41
CA ARG A 61 7.20 -1.16 -16.83
C ARG A 61 6.07 -1.25 -17.85
N ARG A 62 5.08 -0.34 -17.77
CA ARG A 62 3.98 -0.23 -18.74
C ARG A 62 4.35 0.59 -19.99
N GLY A 63 5.57 1.07 -20.07
CA GLY A 63 6.09 1.80 -21.25
C GLY A 63 5.80 3.29 -21.24
N HIS A 64 5.41 3.88 -20.12
CA HIS A 64 5.20 5.31 -19.98
C HIS A 64 6.52 6.06 -19.78
N SER A 65 6.57 7.34 -20.15
CA SER A 65 7.62 8.26 -19.80
C SER A 65 7.35 8.89 -18.43
N VAL A 66 8.36 9.04 -17.60
CA VAL A 66 8.21 9.61 -16.26
C VAL A 66 9.15 10.81 -16.07
N THR A 67 8.57 11.93 -15.63
CA THR A 67 9.28 13.09 -15.11
C THR A 67 9.12 13.13 -13.60
N LEU A 68 10.20 13.34 -12.86
CA LEU A 68 10.16 13.49 -11.41
C LEU A 68 10.15 14.97 -11.02
N PHE A 69 9.37 15.33 -9.98
CA PHE A 69 9.50 16.60 -9.29
C PHE A 69 9.78 16.35 -7.82
N ASN A 70 10.94 16.77 -7.35
CA ASN A 70 11.34 16.58 -5.96
C ASN A 70 12.42 17.61 -5.52
N ARG A 71 12.67 17.64 -4.20
CA ARG A 71 13.66 18.55 -3.60
C ARG A 71 15.12 18.13 -3.82
N GLY A 72 15.36 16.93 -4.34
CA GLY A 72 16.70 16.37 -4.50
C GLY A 72 17.41 16.05 -3.17
N LYS A 73 16.67 15.81 -2.08
CA LYS A 73 17.22 15.55 -0.74
C LYS A 73 17.31 14.05 -0.40
N SER A 74 16.49 13.21 -1.03
CA SER A 74 16.40 11.77 -0.72
C SER A 74 16.54 10.95 -1.99
N ASN A 75 17.41 9.94 -1.97
CA ASN A 75 17.55 8.93 -3.04
C ASN A 75 17.62 9.53 -4.46
N ASN A 76 18.31 10.65 -4.60
CA ASN A 76 18.40 11.43 -5.85
C ASN A 76 19.14 10.69 -6.99
N THR A 77 19.80 9.59 -6.70
CA THR A 77 20.49 8.73 -7.67
C THR A 77 19.67 7.49 -8.07
N LEU A 78 18.44 7.34 -7.54
CA LEU A 78 17.64 6.13 -7.76
C LEU A 78 17.19 5.95 -9.22
N PHE A 79 16.97 7.05 -9.93
CA PHE A 79 16.54 7.06 -11.32
C PHE A 79 17.40 8.06 -12.13
N PRO A 80 18.68 7.73 -12.39
CA PRO A 80 19.63 8.67 -13.01
C PRO A 80 19.25 9.03 -14.45
N ASP A 81 18.52 8.16 -15.14
CA ASP A 81 18.13 8.34 -16.54
C ASP A 81 16.79 9.10 -16.70
N LEU A 82 16.08 9.39 -15.60
CA LEU A 82 14.82 10.12 -15.67
C LEU A 82 15.04 11.63 -15.53
N GLU A 83 14.30 12.40 -16.31
CA GLU A 83 14.23 13.83 -16.10
C GLU A 83 13.75 14.14 -14.66
N THR A 84 14.53 14.91 -13.94
CA THR A 84 14.20 15.37 -12.59
C THR A 84 14.17 16.89 -12.55
N ILE A 85 12.98 17.43 -12.34
CA ILE A 85 12.77 18.86 -12.08
C ILE A 85 12.96 19.07 -10.57
N LYS A 86 14.01 19.80 -10.21
CA LYS A 86 14.29 20.11 -8.81
C LYS A 86 13.46 21.31 -8.36
N GLY A 87 12.66 21.12 -7.32
CA GLY A 87 11.83 22.17 -6.74
C GLY A 87 11.23 21.75 -5.41
N ASP A 88 10.61 22.71 -4.72
CA ASP A 88 9.85 22.48 -3.49
C ASP A 88 8.39 22.85 -3.71
N ARG A 89 7.47 22.10 -3.10
CA ARG A 89 6.04 22.45 -3.16
C ARG A 89 5.72 23.74 -2.38
N ASP A 90 6.57 24.10 -1.44
CA ASP A 90 6.51 25.38 -0.76
C ASP A 90 7.18 26.46 -1.61
N ASN A 91 6.37 27.14 -2.44
CA ASN A 91 6.77 28.26 -3.30
C ASN A 91 7.86 27.99 -4.34
N GLY A 92 8.13 26.75 -4.70
CA GLY A 92 9.19 26.36 -5.64
C GLY A 92 8.69 25.58 -6.85
N LEU A 93 7.52 25.93 -7.43
CA LEU A 93 6.88 25.22 -8.55
C LEU A 93 7.27 25.76 -9.94
N ASP A 94 8.18 26.73 -10.04
CA ASP A 94 8.49 27.42 -11.30
C ASP A 94 8.92 26.47 -12.44
N GLY A 95 9.64 25.40 -12.11
CA GLY A 95 10.08 24.41 -13.10
C GLY A 95 8.94 23.61 -13.76
N LEU A 96 7.72 23.68 -13.21
CA LEU A 96 6.51 23.03 -13.75
C LEU A 96 5.71 23.96 -14.67
N LYS A 97 5.93 25.27 -14.63
CA LYS A 97 5.17 26.26 -15.39
C LYS A 97 5.25 26.02 -16.90
N GLY A 98 4.11 26.08 -17.58
CA GLY A 98 3.99 25.97 -19.03
C GLY A 98 4.25 24.57 -19.60
N ARG A 99 4.52 23.57 -18.76
CA ARG A 99 4.70 22.18 -19.17
C ARG A 99 3.36 21.44 -19.18
N LYS A 100 3.32 20.35 -19.93
CA LYS A 100 2.15 19.50 -20.08
C LYS A 100 2.53 18.04 -19.81
N TRP A 101 1.62 17.31 -19.19
CA TRP A 101 1.71 15.87 -18.98
C TRP A 101 0.35 15.22 -19.25
N ASP A 102 0.35 13.95 -19.61
CA ASP A 102 -0.89 13.17 -19.71
C ASP A 102 -1.48 12.90 -18.33
N ALA A 103 -0.63 12.67 -17.33
CA ALA A 103 -1.07 12.45 -15.95
C ALA A 103 -0.09 13.01 -14.91
N VAL A 104 -0.64 13.25 -13.71
CA VAL A 104 0.13 13.59 -12.49
C VAL A 104 -0.17 12.56 -11.41
N ILE A 105 0.86 12.02 -10.78
CA ILE A 105 0.77 11.26 -9.52
C ILE A 105 1.25 12.16 -8.40
N ASP A 106 0.34 12.62 -7.55
CA ASP A 106 0.65 13.43 -6.39
C ASP A 106 0.80 12.55 -5.14
N ASN A 107 2.03 12.11 -4.89
CA ASN A 107 2.40 11.19 -3.83
C ASN A 107 2.96 11.89 -2.58
N SER A 108 3.11 13.22 -2.58
CA SER A 108 3.78 13.96 -1.50
C SER A 108 2.95 15.14 -0.95
N GLY A 109 1.63 15.04 -1.05
CA GLY A 109 0.70 16.08 -0.58
C GLY A 109 0.30 15.90 0.88
N TYR A 110 0.88 16.72 1.77
CA TYR A 110 0.59 16.71 3.21
C TYR A 110 0.04 18.03 3.72
N VAL A 111 0.38 19.13 3.08
CA VAL A 111 -0.04 20.50 3.44
C VAL A 111 -1.07 20.97 2.42
N PRO A 112 -2.29 21.40 2.85
CA PRO A 112 -3.37 21.77 1.94
C PRO A 112 -3.00 22.86 0.94
N ARG A 113 -2.27 23.90 1.36
CA ARG A 113 -1.78 24.97 0.48
C ARG A 113 -0.86 24.43 -0.61
N HIS A 114 0.10 23.58 -0.26
CA HIS A 114 1.04 22.98 -1.23
C HIS A 114 0.31 22.13 -2.28
N VAL A 115 -0.73 21.40 -1.87
CA VAL A 115 -1.55 20.61 -2.79
C VAL A 115 -2.37 21.52 -3.69
N GLN A 116 -3.01 22.55 -3.13
CA GLN A 116 -3.77 23.52 -3.90
C GLN A 116 -2.93 24.21 -4.96
N ASP A 117 -1.75 24.73 -4.59
CA ASP A 117 -0.87 25.46 -5.50
C ASP A 117 -0.39 24.59 -6.66
N SER A 118 -0.01 23.35 -6.38
CA SER A 118 0.40 22.40 -7.43
C SER A 118 -0.79 21.94 -8.29
N ALA A 119 -1.95 21.66 -7.69
CA ALA A 119 -3.15 21.29 -8.46
C ALA A 119 -3.60 22.43 -9.37
N ARG A 120 -3.68 23.65 -8.87
CA ARG A 120 -4.03 24.86 -9.65
C ARG A 120 -3.08 25.08 -10.84
N LEU A 121 -1.78 24.90 -10.61
CA LEU A 121 -0.78 25.06 -11.66
C LEU A 121 -0.90 24.00 -12.74
N LEU A 122 -1.16 22.76 -12.34
CA LEU A 122 -1.10 21.59 -13.22
C LEU A 122 -2.43 21.26 -13.90
N ALA A 123 -3.57 21.46 -13.24
CA ALA A 123 -4.90 21.07 -13.73
C ALA A 123 -5.20 21.51 -15.18
N PRO A 124 -4.86 22.75 -15.62
CA PRO A 124 -5.11 23.17 -17.00
C PRO A 124 -4.28 22.43 -18.05
N ASN A 125 -3.21 21.73 -17.64
CA ASN A 125 -2.20 21.15 -18.52
C ASN A 125 -2.01 19.64 -18.33
N VAL A 126 -2.93 18.97 -17.62
CA VAL A 126 -2.88 17.51 -17.40
C VAL A 126 -4.19 16.85 -17.78
N GLY A 127 -4.09 15.63 -18.28
CA GLY A 127 -5.26 14.80 -18.59
C GLY A 127 -5.85 14.15 -17.34
N ARG A 128 -5.00 13.80 -16.34
CA ARG A 128 -5.40 13.11 -15.10
C ARG A 128 -4.58 13.55 -13.90
N TYR A 129 -5.21 13.56 -12.74
CA TYR A 129 -4.56 13.90 -11.46
C TYR A 129 -4.91 12.83 -10.41
N ILE A 130 -3.92 12.04 -10.00
CA ILE A 130 -4.06 10.97 -9.01
C ILE A 130 -3.45 11.45 -7.70
N PHE A 131 -4.28 11.61 -6.68
CA PHE A 131 -3.84 12.05 -5.35
C PHE A 131 -3.73 10.86 -4.39
N ILE A 132 -2.56 10.66 -3.79
CA ILE A 132 -2.37 9.67 -2.74
C ILE A 132 -2.70 10.28 -1.40
N SER A 133 -3.86 9.91 -0.88
CA SER A 133 -4.40 10.34 0.41
C SER A 133 -4.08 9.34 1.54
N SER A 134 -5.00 9.10 2.45
CA SER A 134 -4.92 8.14 3.56
C SER A 134 -6.31 7.81 4.07
N VAL A 135 -6.53 6.62 4.61
CA VAL A 135 -7.75 6.30 5.38
C VAL A 135 -7.88 7.14 6.66
N SER A 136 -6.79 7.74 7.14
CA SER A 136 -6.81 8.65 8.29
C SER A 136 -7.70 9.90 8.09
N VAL A 137 -8.20 10.14 6.88
CA VAL A 137 -9.14 11.22 6.57
C VAL A 137 -10.51 11.05 7.22
N TYR A 138 -10.88 9.86 7.66
CA TYR A 138 -12.21 9.64 8.24
C TYR A 138 -12.32 10.24 9.63
N ALA A 139 -13.53 10.77 9.94
CA ALA A 139 -13.81 11.46 11.21
C ALA A 139 -13.97 10.51 12.39
N ASP A 140 -14.38 9.27 12.14
CA ASP A 140 -14.74 8.30 13.17
C ASP A 140 -14.30 6.89 12.74
N PHE A 141 -13.65 6.18 13.66
CA PHE A 141 -13.21 4.80 13.48
C PHE A 141 -13.94 3.82 14.42
N SER A 142 -15.01 4.24 15.06
CA SER A 142 -15.88 3.36 15.86
C SER A 142 -16.89 2.59 15.00
N ASN A 143 -17.08 2.99 13.75
CA ASN A 143 -17.99 2.40 12.78
C ASN A 143 -17.30 2.07 11.46
N PRO A 144 -17.77 1.06 10.69
CA PRO A 144 -17.24 0.77 9.37
C PRO A 144 -17.23 2.00 8.46
N ASN A 145 -16.07 2.25 7.82
CA ASN A 145 -15.90 3.35 6.91
C ASN A 145 -15.93 2.88 5.44
N HIS A 146 -16.54 3.70 4.60
CA HIS A 146 -16.49 3.60 3.14
C HIS A 146 -16.15 4.98 2.57
N GLU A 147 -15.95 5.07 1.25
CA GLU A 147 -15.41 6.29 0.63
C GLU A 147 -16.28 7.54 0.82
N ASP A 148 -17.57 7.37 1.09
CA ASP A 148 -18.52 8.47 1.32
C ASP A 148 -18.76 8.75 2.81
N SER A 149 -18.04 8.06 3.73
CA SER A 149 -18.10 8.33 5.16
C SER A 149 -17.60 9.75 5.50
N PRO A 150 -18.10 10.35 6.60
CA PRO A 150 -17.68 11.69 7.01
C PRO A 150 -16.16 11.80 7.20
N LEU A 151 -15.62 12.95 6.75
CA LEU A 151 -14.19 13.23 6.85
C LEU A 151 -13.88 14.07 8.10
N ALA A 152 -12.68 13.88 8.64
CA ALA A 152 -12.13 14.68 9.71
C ALA A 152 -12.03 16.16 9.30
N THR A 153 -12.28 17.04 10.25
CA THR A 153 -12.21 18.49 10.09
C THR A 153 -11.26 19.09 11.10
N ILE A 154 -10.75 20.28 10.80
CA ILE A 154 -9.94 21.08 11.71
C ILE A 154 -10.50 22.50 11.75
N ALA A 155 -10.56 23.10 12.94
CA ALA A 155 -11.18 24.40 13.13
C ALA A 155 -10.41 25.53 12.41
N ASP A 156 -9.08 25.44 12.38
CA ASP A 156 -8.22 26.37 11.66
C ASP A 156 -7.64 25.66 10.42
N GLU A 157 -8.22 25.90 9.25
CA GLU A 157 -7.76 25.35 7.97
C GLU A 157 -6.40 25.89 7.50
N THR A 158 -5.79 26.85 8.22
CA THR A 158 -4.47 27.41 7.90
C THR A 158 -3.32 26.67 8.57
N VAL A 159 -3.60 25.68 9.43
CA VAL A 159 -2.60 24.84 10.07
C VAL A 159 -1.82 24.07 9.02
N GLU A 160 -0.49 24.11 9.10
CA GLU A 160 0.45 23.38 8.24
C GLU A 160 1.30 22.38 9.03
N GLU A 161 1.25 22.39 10.36
CA GLU A 161 1.99 21.46 11.20
C GLU A 161 1.34 20.09 11.18
N ILE A 162 2.14 19.08 10.80
CA ILE A 162 1.71 17.70 10.66
C ILE A 162 2.07 16.94 11.94
N THR A 163 1.04 16.62 12.72
CA THR A 163 1.12 15.79 13.94
C THR A 163 0.19 14.58 13.79
N GLY A 164 0.21 13.64 14.75
CA GLY A 164 -0.78 12.55 14.77
C GLY A 164 -2.22 13.05 14.81
N GLU A 165 -2.47 14.18 15.47
CA GLU A 165 -3.81 14.76 15.61
C GLU A 165 -4.27 15.54 14.37
N THR A 166 -3.36 16.24 13.70
CA THR A 166 -3.71 17.07 12.54
C THR A 166 -3.68 16.32 11.22
N TYR A 167 -2.93 15.23 11.13
CA TYR A 167 -2.65 14.51 9.87
C TYR A 167 -3.90 14.15 9.08
N GLY A 168 -4.90 13.53 9.73
CA GLY A 168 -6.13 13.10 9.07
C GLY A 168 -6.92 14.26 8.46
N ALA A 169 -7.14 15.30 9.26
CA ALA A 169 -7.86 16.49 8.82
C ALA A 169 -7.10 17.27 7.72
N LEU A 170 -5.77 17.37 7.82
CA LEU A 170 -4.95 17.99 6.77
C LEU A 170 -5.00 17.19 5.46
N LYS A 171 -5.00 15.85 5.51
CA LYS A 171 -5.17 15.02 4.30
C LYS A 171 -6.57 15.20 3.69
N ALA A 172 -7.63 15.28 4.50
CA ALA A 172 -8.98 15.58 4.03
C ALA A 172 -9.07 16.96 3.36
N LEU A 173 -8.41 17.97 3.94
CA LEU A 173 -8.29 19.28 3.33
C LEU A 173 -7.49 19.25 2.02
N CYS A 174 -6.42 18.47 1.92
CA CYS A 174 -5.67 18.28 0.67
C CYS A 174 -6.57 17.72 -0.44
N GLU A 175 -7.40 16.70 -0.15
CA GLU A 175 -8.38 16.17 -1.11
C GLU A 175 -9.34 17.27 -1.58
N LYS A 176 -9.92 18.02 -0.63
CA LYS A 176 -10.84 19.13 -0.91
C LYS A 176 -10.19 20.23 -1.76
N ARG A 177 -8.94 20.60 -1.46
CA ARG A 177 -8.21 21.64 -2.19
C ARG A 177 -7.85 21.21 -3.61
N ALA A 178 -7.43 19.96 -3.82
CA ALA A 178 -7.18 19.44 -5.16
C ALA A 178 -8.48 19.34 -5.97
N ALA A 179 -9.57 18.83 -5.36
CA ALA A 179 -10.88 18.74 -6.01
C ALA A 179 -11.47 20.09 -6.43
N ALA A 180 -11.05 21.18 -5.82
CA ALA A 180 -11.49 22.53 -6.21
C ALA A 180 -10.78 23.05 -7.49
N GLU A 181 -9.66 22.45 -7.88
CA GLU A 181 -8.83 22.90 -9.00
C GLU A 181 -8.86 21.92 -10.18
N VAL A 182 -9.19 20.64 -9.94
CA VAL A 182 -9.16 19.55 -10.94
C VAL A 182 -10.58 19.10 -11.25
N ASP A 183 -10.91 18.96 -12.53
CA ASP A 183 -12.20 18.43 -12.98
C ASP A 183 -12.45 17.03 -12.39
N ALA A 184 -13.67 16.76 -11.94
CA ALA A 184 -14.02 15.50 -11.27
C ALA A 184 -13.83 14.24 -12.16
N ASP A 185 -13.97 14.37 -13.47
CA ASP A 185 -13.75 13.31 -14.45
C ASP A 185 -12.26 13.01 -14.73
N LYS A 186 -11.36 13.81 -14.17
CA LYS A 186 -9.90 13.67 -14.26
C LYS A 186 -9.24 13.38 -12.92
N TYR A 187 -10.00 13.38 -11.83
CA TYR A 187 -9.47 13.31 -10.47
C TYR A 187 -9.72 11.95 -9.82
N ALA A 188 -8.66 11.32 -9.35
CA ALA A 188 -8.75 10.12 -8.52
C ALA A 188 -8.03 10.35 -7.18
N VAL A 189 -8.67 9.86 -6.10
CA VAL A 189 -8.15 9.88 -4.74
C VAL A 189 -7.98 8.46 -4.25
N LEU A 190 -6.77 8.11 -3.87
CA LEU A 190 -6.47 6.81 -3.29
C LEU A 190 -6.17 6.98 -1.79
N ARG A 191 -6.96 6.32 -0.95
CA ARG A 191 -6.86 6.36 0.52
C ARG A 191 -6.26 5.05 1.04
N PRO A 192 -4.93 4.90 1.04
CA PRO A 192 -4.30 3.71 1.59
C PRO A 192 -4.38 3.67 3.12
N THR A 193 -4.44 2.45 3.65
CA THR A 193 -4.17 2.10 5.04
C THR A 193 -2.66 1.96 5.29
N TYR A 194 -2.23 1.12 6.24
CA TYR A 194 -0.81 0.83 6.45
C TYR A 194 -0.19 0.27 5.17
N ILE A 195 0.64 1.08 4.51
CA ILE A 195 1.37 0.66 3.31
C ILE A 195 2.58 -0.14 3.77
N CYS A 196 2.75 -1.35 3.23
CA CYS A 196 3.82 -2.27 3.58
C CYS A 196 4.51 -2.84 2.34
N GLY A 197 5.67 -3.46 2.54
CA GLY A 197 6.42 -4.11 1.47
C GLY A 197 7.85 -3.60 1.33
N PRO A 198 8.58 -4.00 0.28
CA PRO A 198 9.96 -3.59 0.06
C PRO A 198 10.13 -2.08 0.00
N GLY A 199 11.09 -1.53 0.73
CA GLY A 199 11.35 -0.08 0.80
C GLY A 199 10.64 0.62 1.96
N ASP A 200 9.80 -0.06 2.75
CA ASP A 200 9.17 0.54 3.93
C ASP A 200 10.22 0.87 4.99
N HIS A 201 10.48 2.16 5.13
CA HIS A 201 11.43 2.68 6.12
C HIS A 201 10.80 2.93 7.49
N THR A 202 9.48 2.73 7.63
CA THR A 202 8.77 2.94 8.90
C THR A 202 8.81 1.71 9.81
N ASP A 203 9.04 0.54 9.24
CA ASP A 203 9.13 -0.78 9.86
C ASP A 203 7.84 -1.25 10.56
N ARG A 204 6.70 -0.62 10.31
CA ARG A 204 5.46 -0.94 11.03
C ARG A 204 4.99 -2.37 10.78
N PHE A 205 4.86 -2.75 9.52
CA PHE A 205 4.55 -4.15 9.18
C PHE A 205 5.79 -5.03 9.31
N SER A 206 6.96 -4.49 8.94
CA SER A 206 8.25 -5.20 8.93
C SER A 206 8.65 -5.74 10.30
N TYR A 207 8.27 -5.06 11.39
CA TYR A 207 8.52 -5.48 12.77
C TYR A 207 8.12 -6.95 12.99
N TRP A 208 6.95 -7.36 12.53
CA TRP A 208 6.40 -8.68 12.83
C TRP A 208 7.23 -9.83 12.26
N PRO A 209 7.49 -9.93 10.94
CA PRO A 209 8.33 -11.00 10.39
C PRO A 209 9.79 -10.88 10.84
N ILE A 210 10.33 -9.66 11.05
CA ILE A 210 11.70 -9.49 11.52
C ILE A 210 11.84 -9.97 12.97
N ARG A 211 10.90 -9.65 13.87
CA ARG A 211 10.90 -10.13 15.24
C ARG A 211 10.66 -11.64 15.30
N THR A 212 9.71 -12.16 14.50
CA THR A 212 9.44 -13.61 14.39
C THR A 212 10.69 -14.38 14.00
N ARG A 213 11.51 -13.88 13.07
CA ARG A 213 12.76 -14.52 12.61
C ARG A 213 13.76 -14.76 13.75
N LYS A 214 13.69 -13.99 14.85
CA LYS A 214 14.54 -14.21 16.02
C LYS A 214 14.16 -15.43 16.85
N GLY A 215 12.94 -15.97 16.64
CA GLY A 215 12.41 -17.12 17.38
C GLY A 215 12.17 -16.87 18.87
N GLY A 216 11.97 -17.96 19.61
CA GLY A 216 11.73 -17.95 21.05
C GLY A 216 10.35 -17.40 21.42
N GLU A 217 10.19 -16.98 22.67
CA GLU A 217 8.95 -16.34 23.11
C GLU A 217 8.83 -14.94 22.53
N MET A 218 7.64 -14.63 22.03
CA MET A 218 7.32 -13.34 21.43
C MET A 218 5.99 -12.84 21.94
N LEU A 219 5.94 -11.59 22.39
CA LEU A 219 4.71 -10.94 22.78
C LEU A 219 3.85 -10.66 21.55
N TRP A 220 2.58 -11.08 21.60
CA TRP A 220 1.54 -10.75 20.64
C TRP A 220 0.40 -10.06 21.37
N PRO A 221 -0.03 -8.87 20.90
CA PRO A 221 -1.07 -8.11 21.58
C PRO A 221 -2.46 -8.67 21.26
N GLY A 222 -3.38 -8.50 22.19
CA GLY A 222 -4.80 -8.81 22.03
C GLY A 222 -5.06 -10.28 21.74
N SER A 223 -5.67 -10.56 20.63
CA SER A 223 -6.08 -11.91 20.22
C SER A 223 -5.74 -12.22 18.76
N PRO A 224 -5.65 -13.52 18.39
CA PRO A 224 -5.44 -13.93 17.00
C PRO A 224 -6.50 -13.40 16.02
N ASN A 225 -7.70 -13.08 16.50
CA ASN A 225 -8.81 -12.65 15.67
C ASN A 225 -8.84 -11.13 15.43
N ASP A 226 -7.97 -10.37 16.11
CA ASP A 226 -7.94 -8.92 15.96
C ASP A 226 -7.59 -8.53 14.52
N PRO A 227 -8.37 -7.63 13.90
CA PRO A 227 -8.21 -7.31 12.50
C PRO A 227 -6.92 -6.55 12.21
N VAL A 228 -6.37 -6.82 11.03
CA VAL A 228 -5.22 -6.10 10.46
C VAL A 228 -5.61 -5.62 9.07
N GLN A 229 -5.38 -4.33 8.80
CA GLN A 229 -5.65 -3.74 7.49
C GLN A 229 -4.37 -3.13 6.93
N ILE A 230 -3.93 -3.68 5.81
CA ILE A 230 -2.69 -3.30 5.13
C ILE A 230 -2.93 -3.17 3.63
N ILE A 231 -1.99 -2.58 2.93
CA ILE A 231 -1.88 -2.60 1.47
C ILE A 231 -0.42 -2.76 1.07
N ASP A 232 -0.14 -3.70 0.17
CA ASP A 232 1.20 -3.79 -0.41
C ASP A 232 1.46 -2.56 -1.30
N VAL A 233 2.63 -1.98 -1.15
CA VAL A 233 3.04 -0.78 -1.90
C VAL A 233 3.00 -0.99 -3.42
N ARG A 234 3.21 -2.22 -3.88
CA ARG A 234 3.16 -2.58 -5.31
C ARG A 234 1.72 -2.68 -5.82
N ASP A 235 0.77 -3.11 -4.98
CA ASP A 235 -0.65 -3.16 -5.35
C ASP A 235 -1.22 -1.74 -5.40
N LEU A 236 -0.83 -0.89 -4.45
CA LEU A 236 -1.12 0.54 -4.52
C LEU A 236 -0.54 1.18 -5.79
N ALA A 237 0.71 0.87 -6.14
CA ALA A 237 1.35 1.38 -7.34
C ALA A 237 0.67 0.90 -8.61
N ASN A 238 0.30 -0.39 -8.68
CA ASN A 238 -0.42 -0.97 -9.82
C ASN A 238 -1.74 -0.25 -10.03
N PHE A 239 -2.57 -0.12 -8.99
CA PHE A 239 -3.87 0.53 -9.11
C PHE A 239 -3.75 2.04 -9.40
N THR A 240 -2.69 2.70 -8.90
CA THR A 240 -2.39 4.09 -9.26
C THR A 240 -2.19 4.26 -10.77
N VAL A 241 -1.44 3.35 -11.40
CA VAL A 241 -1.22 3.40 -12.85
C VAL A 241 -2.46 2.90 -13.60
N ASP A 242 -3.23 1.94 -13.06
CA ASP A 242 -4.55 1.57 -13.62
C ASP A 242 -5.50 2.77 -13.69
N CYS A 243 -5.49 3.66 -12.69
CA CYS A 243 -6.29 4.89 -12.73
C CYS A 243 -5.92 5.79 -13.92
N ILE A 244 -4.65 5.75 -14.34
CA ILE A 244 -4.18 6.49 -15.51
C ILE A 244 -4.59 5.78 -16.80
N ASP A 245 -4.24 4.51 -16.96
CA ASP A 245 -4.41 3.73 -18.19
C ASP A 245 -5.88 3.50 -18.56
N ARG A 246 -6.69 3.27 -17.54
CA ARG A 246 -8.10 2.90 -17.70
C ARG A 246 -9.04 4.07 -17.44
N GLU A 247 -8.49 5.25 -17.22
CA GLU A 247 -9.24 6.47 -16.97
C GLU A 247 -10.21 6.35 -15.76
N ILE A 248 -9.76 5.71 -14.68
CA ILE A 248 -10.52 5.56 -13.43
C ILE A 248 -10.46 6.86 -12.64
N ASN A 249 -11.61 7.41 -12.29
CA ASN A 249 -11.75 8.60 -11.45
C ASN A 249 -12.60 8.30 -10.20
N GLY A 250 -12.61 9.21 -9.24
CA GLY A 250 -13.33 9.06 -7.97
C GLY A 250 -12.42 8.72 -6.79
N THR A 251 -13.02 8.33 -5.67
CA THR A 251 -12.31 8.03 -4.42
C THR A 251 -12.33 6.53 -4.14
N TYR A 252 -11.20 5.99 -3.69
CA TYR A 252 -11.00 4.56 -3.47
C TYR A 252 -10.21 4.31 -2.18
N ASN A 253 -10.74 3.45 -1.31
CA ASN A 253 -9.98 2.92 -0.18
C ASN A 253 -9.04 1.83 -0.65
N MET A 254 -7.77 1.96 -0.31
CA MET A 254 -6.72 1.03 -0.70
C MET A 254 -6.34 0.18 0.51
N VAL A 255 -7.06 -0.93 0.67
CA VAL A 255 -6.98 -1.87 1.79
C VAL A 255 -6.96 -3.29 1.23
N ASN A 256 -6.43 -4.27 1.97
CA ASN A 256 -6.54 -5.67 1.57
C ASN A 256 -8.02 -6.08 1.45
N ALA A 257 -8.37 -6.72 0.34
CA ALA A 257 -9.73 -7.17 0.05
C ALA A 257 -10.14 -8.37 0.93
N ASP A 258 -9.22 -9.32 1.11
CA ASP A 258 -9.47 -10.47 1.96
C ASP A 258 -9.29 -10.09 3.44
N PRO A 259 -10.18 -10.55 4.34
CA PRO A 259 -10.01 -10.37 5.77
C PRO A 259 -8.65 -10.88 6.24
N TYR A 260 -7.95 -10.09 7.04
CA TYR A 260 -6.66 -10.44 7.60
C TYR A 260 -6.63 -10.10 9.09
N ASN A 261 -5.95 -10.91 9.90
CA ASN A 261 -5.90 -10.75 11.34
C ASN A 261 -4.51 -11.05 11.92
N MET A 262 -4.35 -10.78 13.21
CA MET A 262 -3.06 -10.97 13.90
C MET A 262 -2.60 -12.44 13.92
N GLY A 263 -3.52 -13.40 13.97
CA GLY A 263 -3.19 -14.83 13.85
C GLY A 263 -2.64 -15.19 12.49
N GLN A 264 -3.25 -14.69 11.41
CA GLN A 264 -2.76 -14.88 10.05
C GLN A 264 -1.41 -14.17 9.83
N LEU A 265 -1.20 -12.99 10.42
CA LEU A 265 0.09 -12.30 10.38
C LEU A 265 1.20 -13.11 11.06
N LEU A 266 0.89 -13.77 12.20
CA LEU A 266 1.80 -14.68 12.87
C LEU A 266 2.13 -15.89 11.98
N ASP A 267 1.11 -16.54 11.41
CA ASP A 267 1.27 -17.72 10.57
C ASP A 267 2.08 -17.41 9.30
N ASP A 268 1.81 -16.27 8.67
CA ASP A 268 2.57 -15.80 7.51
C ASP A 268 4.03 -15.48 7.89
N SER A 269 4.25 -14.82 9.03
CA SER A 269 5.59 -14.52 9.53
C SER A 269 6.39 -15.80 9.83
N ARG A 270 5.76 -16.81 10.44
CA ARG A 270 6.36 -18.14 10.65
C ARG A 270 6.71 -18.81 9.32
N ALA A 271 5.76 -18.80 8.38
CA ALA A 271 5.94 -19.47 7.09
C ALA A 271 7.11 -18.90 6.27
N VAL A 272 7.34 -17.58 6.34
CA VAL A 272 8.42 -16.93 5.57
C VAL A 272 9.77 -16.94 6.27
N THR A 273 9.80 -17.12 7.59
CA THR A 273 11.03 -17.14 8.39
C THR A 273 11.50 -18.54 8.75
N ALA A 274 10.60 -19.53 8.70
CA ALA A 274 10.79 -20.89 9.22
C ALA A 274 11.28 -20.91 10.69
N ALA A 275 10.98 -19.85 11.46
CA ALA A 275 11.43 -19.71 12.82
C ALA A 275 10.49 -20.41 13.82
N ASP A 276 11.08 -21.05 14.83
CA ASP A 276 10.33 -21.58 15.97
C ASP A 276 10.06 -20.43 16.96
N VAL A 277 8.86 -19.87 16.86
CA VAL A 277 8.39 -18.79 17.73
C VAL A 277 7.21 -19.27 18.56
N ASN A 278 7.26 -19.00 19.87
CA ASN A 278 6.18 -19.26 20.81
C ASN A 278 5.45 -17.95 21.12
N PRO A 279 4.25 -17.71 20.53
CA PRO A 279 3.51 -16.47 20.78
C PRO A 279 2.90 -16.47 22.17
N VAL A 280 3.08 -15.37 22.88
CA VAL A 280 2.42 -15.10 24.16
C VAL A 280 1.42 -14.00 23.93
N TRP A 281 0.14 -14.38 23.79
CA TRP A 281 -0.94 -13.43 23.63
C TRP A 281 -1.28 -12.74 24.93
N ILE A 282 -1.21 -11.40 24.93
CA ILE A 282 -1.45 -10.57 26.11
C ILE A 282 -2.66 -9.68 25.83
N ALA A 283 -3.65 -9.76 26.73
CA ALA A 283 -4.90 -9.02 26.61
C ALA A 283 -4.67 -7.50 26.56
N GLU A 284 -5.52 -6.81 25.79
CA GLU A 284 -5.43 -5.37 25.51
C GLU A 284 -5.43 -4.53 26.80
N ASP A 285 -6.36 -4.83 27.73
CA ASP A 285 -6.49 -4.14 29.01
C ASP A 285 -5.18 -4.16 29.83
N TYR A 286 -4.50 -5.32 29.86
CA TYR A 286 -3.21 -5.40 30.53
C TYR A 286 -2.13 -4.56 29.85
N LEU A 287 -2.11 -4.53 28.52
CA LEU A 287 -1.14 -3.73 27.79
C LEU A 287 -1.35 -2.23 28.04
N GLU A 288 -2.60 -1.77 28.00
CA GLU A 288 -2.97 -0.39 28.28
C GLU A 288 -2.62 0.02 29.71
N ASP A 289 -2.94 -0.83 30.73
CA ASP A 289 -2.59 -0.61 32.14
C ASP A 289 -1.07 -0.47 32.36
N ASN A 290 -0.26 -1.02 31.45
CA ASN A 290 1.20 -0.92 31.48
C ASN A 290 1.76 0.14 30.50
N GLY A 291 0.91 1.02 29.97
CA GLY A 291 1.28 2.14 29.11
C GLY A 291 1.73 1.71 27.71
N LEU A 292 1.31 0.54 27.25
CA LEU A 292 1.59 0.02 25.91
C LEU A 292 0.37 0.20 25.02
N THR A 293 0.54 0.87 23.89
CA THR A 293 -0.56 1.33 23.08
C THR A 293 -0.62 0.64 21.70
N SER A 294 -1.83 0.47 21.21
CA SER A 294 -2.06 0.08 19.83
C SER A 294 -1.47 1.12 18.86
N GLY A 295 -0.97 0.67 17.70
CA GLY A 295 -0.38 1.55 16.69
C GLY A 295 1.00 2.12 17.04
N GLY A 296 1.34 2.24 18.31
CA GLY A 296 2.64 2.67 18.83
C GLY A 296 3.62 1.51 18.96
N GLU A 297 3.65 0.89 20.15
CA GLU A 297 4.49 -0.28 20.46
C GLU A 297 4.06 -1.52 19.66
N PHE A 298 2.79 -1.58 19.24
CA PHE A 298 2.24 -2.67 18.43
C PHE A 298 1.77 -2.15 17.07
N PRO A 299 2.69 -1.92 16.13
CA PRO A 299 2.34 -1.38 14.82
C PRO A 299 1.40 -2.32 14.06
N VAL A 300 0.50 -1.77 13.26
CA VAL A 300 -0.59 -2.40 12.50
C VAL A 300 -1.67 -3.10 13.32
N TRP A 301 -1.49 -3.28 14.62
CA TRP A 301 -2.53 -3.70 15.54
C TRP A 301 -3.25 -2.47 16.10
N SER A 302 -4.57 -2.48 16.09
CA SER A 302 -5.40 -1.34 16.53
C SER A 302 -6.28 -1.69 17.74
N GLY A 303 -6.04 -2.83 18.38
CA GLY A 303 -6.91 -3.35 19.43
C GLY A 303 -8.15 -4.08 18.89
N ALA A 304 -8.83 -4.80 19.78
CA ALA A 304 -10.05 -5.54 19.43
C ALA A 304 -11.21 -4.61 19.03
N ASN A 305 -11.26 -3.41 19.62
CA ASN A 305 -12.32 -2.43 19.43
C ASN A 305 -11.85 -1.16 18.66
N GLY A 306 -10.56 -1.04 18.38
CA GLY A 306 -9.95 0.20 17.90
C GLY A 306 -9.99 0.40 16.40
N TYR A 307 -10.31 -0.62 15.61
CA TYR A 307 -10.27 -0.51 14.17
C TYR A 307 -11.40 -1.27 13.50
N VAL A 308 -12.43 -0.55 13.13
CA VAL A 308 -13.55 -1.13 12.38
C VAL A 308 -13.15 -1.26 10.91
N PRO A 309 -13.58 -2.32 10.22
CA PRO A 309 -13.22 -2.56 8.84
C PRO A 309 -13.52 -1.37 7.91
N ILE A 310 -12.55 -1.00 7.10
CA ILE A 310 -12.71 -0.04 6.02
C ILE A 310 -13.04 -0.82 4.76
N SER A 311 -14.18 -0.53 4.12
CA SER A 311 -14.56 -1.18 2.87
C SER A 311 -13.61 -0.81 1.75
N THR A 312 -13.22 -1.82 0.97
CA THR A 312 -12.43 -1.68 -0.25
C THR A 312 -13.21 -2.11 -1.50
N ASP A 313 -14.52 -2.36 -1.36
CA ASP A 313 -15.38 -2.89 -2.43
C ASP A 313 -15.32 -2.04 -3.70
N ARG A 314 -15.27 -0.72 -3.55
CA ARG A 314 -15.21 0.21 -4.68
C ARG A 314 -13.92 0.01 -5.49
N ALA A 315 -12.78 -0.14 -4.83
CA ALA A 315 -11.49 -0.37 -5.48
C ALA A 315 -11.44 -1.76 -6.15
N VAL A 316 -11.94 -2.80 -5.48
CA VAL A 316 -12.04 -4.17 -6.04
C VAL A 316 -12.94 -4.18 -7.28
N ASN A 317 -14.12 -3.55 -7.22
CA ASN A 317 -15.02 -3.44 -8.36
C ASN A 317 -14.42 -2.62 -9.52
N ALA A 318 -13.51 -1.70 -9.22
CA ALA A 318 -12.74 -0.97 -10.23
C ALA A 318 -11.53 -1.76 -10.75
N GLY A 319 -11.27 -2.97 -10.23
CA GLY A 319 -10.24 -3.89 -10.69
C GLY A 319 -8.95 -3.86 -9.88
N MET A 320 -8.99 -3.35 -8.64
CA MET A 320 -7.86 -3.52 -7.72
C MET A 320 -7.67 -4.99 -7.38
N HIS A 321 -6.43 -5.44 -7.39
CA HIS A 321 -6.02 -6.77 -6.96
C HIS A 321 -5.00 -6.65 -5.83
N ASN A 322 -5.13 -7.52 -4.83
CA ASN A 322 -4.18 -7.63 -3.73
C ASN A 322 -3.39 -8.93 -3.85
N ARG A 323 -2.08 -8.86 -3.60
CA ARG A 323 -1.26 -10.04 -3.39
C ARG A 323 -1.49 -10.62 -2.00
N PRO A 324 -1.26 -11.91 -1.79
CA PRO A 324 -1.28 -12.49 -0.45
C PRO A 324 -0.28 -11.79 0.49
N ALA A 325 -0.69 -11.48 1.73
CA ALA A 325 0.18 -10.82 2.72
C ALA A 325 1.48 -11.58 3.00
N ARG A 326 1.46 -12.91 2.88
CA ARG A 326 2.66 -13.77 2.96
C ARG A 326 3.69 -13.45 1.88
N GLU A 327 3.26 -13.11 0.67
CA GLU A 327 4.15 -12.68 -0.40
C GLU A 327 4.80 -11.33 -0.05
N THR A 328 4.00 -10.39 0.46
CA THR A 328 4.49 -9.11 0.96
C THR A 328 5.54 -9.30 2.05
N ALA A 329 5.29 -10.17 3.03
CA ALA A 329 6.23 -10.46 4.11
C ALA A 329 7.55 -11.08 3.60
N ARG A 330 7.47 -12.02 2.65
CA ARG A 330 8.65 -12.67 2.03
C ARG A 330 9.52 -11.66 1.28
N ASP A 331 8.91 -10.87 0.41
CA ASP A 331 9.63 -9.93 -0.43
C ASP A 331 10.20 -8.77 0.38
N LEU A 332 9.49 -8.38 1.44
CA LEU A 332 9.97 -7.41 2.42
C LEU A 332 11.23 -7.93 3.13
N LEU A 333 11.24 -9.19 3.60
CA LEU A 333 12.43 -9.78 4.23
C LEU A 333 13.59 -9.88 3.23
N THR A 334 13.31 -10.25 1.97
CA THR A 334 14.32 -10.28 0.91
C THR A 334 14.95 -8.89 0.71
N TRP A 335 14.13 -7.84 0.68
CA TRP A 335 14.63 -6.47 0.62
C TRP A 335 15.38 -6.08 1.90
N TRP A 336 14.85 -6.41 3.07
CA TRP A 336 15.49 -6.10 4.37
C TRP A 336 16.91 -6.64 4.43
N ASP A 337 17.14 -7.84 3.95
CA ASP A 337 18.45 -8.50 3.93
C ASP A 337 19.45 -7.86 2.95
N THR A 338 19.02 -6.90 2.13
CA THR A 338 19.93 -6.07 1.27
C THR A 338 20.39 -4.79 1.95
N LEU A 339 19.86 -4.47 3.14
CA LEU A 339 20.21 -3.23 3.84
C LEU A 339 21.54 -3.37 4.59
N ALA A 340 22.17 -2.23 4.90
CA ALA A 340 23.39 -2.20 5.69
C ALA A 340 23.18 -2.75 7.10
N ASP A 341 24.22 -3.34 7.68
CA ASP A 341 24.16 -3.99 9.00
C ASP A 341 23.66 -3.06 10.09
N GLU A 342 24.06 -1.80 10.07
CA GLU A 342 23.59 -0.80 11.04
C GLU A 342 22.08 -0.54 10.92
N ARG A 343 21.52 -0.66 9.71
CA ARG A 343 20.08 -0.46 9.48
C ARG A 343 19.25 -1.64 9.94
N ILE A 344 19.75 -2.85 9.79
CA ILE A 344 19.04 -4.08 10.18
C ILE A 344 19.21 -4.44 11.66
N ALA A 345 20.10 -3.79 12.37
CA ALA A 345 20.37 -4.06 13.80
C ALA A 345 19.12 -3.85 14.68
N THR A 346 18.30 -2.84 14.35
CA THR A 346 17.07 -2.51 15.08
C THR A 346 15.95 -2.09 14.14
N THR A 347 14.71 -2.41 14.52
CA THR A 347 13.50 -1.87 13.86
C THR A 347 13.18 -0.48 14.44
N ARG A 348 12.59 0.38 13.60
CA ARG A 348 12.14 1.72 14.00
C ARG A 348 10.76 1.72 14.67
N ALA A 349 10.04 0.62 14.54
CA ALA A 349 8.74 0.41 15.15
C ALA A 349 8.74 -0.88 15.98
N GLY A 350 7.76 -1.02 16.84
CA GLY A 350 7.60 -2.17 17.72
C GLY A 350 8.35 -2.06 19.03
N LEU A 351 8.24 -3.10 19.87
CA LEU A 351 8.91 -3.16 21.15
C LEU A 351 10.42 -3.39 21.01
N SER A 352 11.21 -2.74 21.86
CA SER A 352 12.60 -3.15 22.03
C SER A 352 12.68 -4.54 22.68
N PRO A 353 13.77 -5.30 22.45
CA PRO A 353 13.96 -6.61 23.08
C PRO A 353 13.88 -6.56 24.61
N GLU A 354 14.41 -5.50 25.22
CA GLU A 354 14.43 -5.30 26.66
C GLU A 354 13.01 -5.06 27.19
N LYS A 355 12.23 -4.20 26.53
CA LYS A 355 10.85 -3.92 26.95
C LYS A 355 9.95 -5.13 26.73
N GLU A 356 10.11 -5.87 25.64
CA GLU A 356 9.39 -7.11 25.40
C GLU A 356 9.66 -8.14 26.52
N ALA A 357 10.92 -8.34 26.89
CA ALA A 357 11.31 -9.28 27.95
C ALA A 357 10.75 -8.87 29.33
N GLU A 358 10.77 -7.57 29.64
CA GLU A 358 10.18 -7.02 30.87
C GLU A 358 8.68 -7.34 30.95
N VAL A 359 7.93 -7.04 29.90
CA VAL A 359 6.48 -7.24 29.86
C VAL A 359 6.12 -8.73 29.93
N LEU A 360 6.84 -9.60 29.20
CA LEU A 360 6.65 -11.04 29.24
C LEU A 360 6.90 -11.61 30.65
N ALA A 361 7.93 -11.16 31.34
CA ALA A 361 8.23 -11.59 32.71
C ALA A 361 7.13 -11.16 33.69
N ALA A 362 6.69 -9.90 33.60
CA ALA A 362 5.60 -9.37 34.44
C ALA A 362 4.26 -10.09 34.19
N TRP A 363 3.94 -10.38 32.91
CA TRP A 363 2.74 -11.13 32.55
C TRP A 363 2.71 -12.53 33.17
N LYS A 364 3.82 -13.26 33.10
CA LYS A 364 3.93 -14.62 33.67
C LYS A 364 3.82 -14.64 35.17
N ALA A 365 4.38 -13.64 35.86
CA ALA A 365 4.31 -13.56 37.32
C ALA A 365 2.90 -13.39 37.88
N ARG A 366 1.91 -13.00 37.05
CA ARG A 366 0.49 -12.92 37.45
C ARG A 366 -0.21 -14.30 37.54
N SER A 367 0.32 -15.29 36.82
CA SER A 367 -0.29 -16.62 36.69
C SER A 367 0.26 -17.62 37.72
N THR A 368 1.21 -17.17 38.55
CA THR A 368 1.79 -17.91 39.67
C THR A 368 1.28 -17.37 41.02
#